data_e320fc17415de9111497a678978bba79
#
_entry.id   e320fc17415de9111497a678978bba79
#
_cell.length_a   1.000
_cell.length_b   1.000
_cell.length_c   1.000
_cell.angle_alpha   90.00
_cell.angle_beta   90.00
_cell.angle_gamma   90.00
#
_symmetry.space_group_name_H-M   'P 1'
#
loop_
_entity.id
_entity.type
_entity.pdbx_description
1 polymer ?
#
loop_
_entity_poly.entity_id
_entity_poly.type
_entity_poly.pdbx_seq_one_letter_code
_entity_poly.pdbx_strand_id
1 'polypeptide(L)'
;MIAYNKIELEKAAKQAGFVRDTFEKVLRLKEVLKYINSDAYLREHLALKGGTAINMTIFNLPRLSVDIDLDFTPNLSKDDTQMHRKQITEQLCEYMEESGYYRSESSRYSHSLDAFLFLYQNAGGNRAVSYTHLRAHETR
;
A
#
# COMPACT_ATOMS: atom_id res chain seq x y z
N MET A 1 3.10 0.89 15.40
CA MET A 1 3.00 -0.50 14.92
C MET A 1 1.63 -1.05 15.24
N ILE A 2 0.95 -1.57 14.22
CA ILE A 2 -0.37 -2.17 14.42
C ILE A 2 -0.16 -3.63 14.78
N ALA A 3 -0.62 -4.01 15.97
CA ALA A 3 -0.57 -5.39 16.41
C ALA A 3 -1.98 -5.98 16.32
N TYR A 4 -2.09 -7.11 15.61
CA TYR A 4 -3.36 -7.81 15.47
C TYR A 4 -3.38 -9.05 16.37
N ASN A 5 -4.44 -9.18 17.16
CA ASN A 5 -4.65 -10.39 17.93
C ASN A 5 -5.18 -11.49 17.00
N LYS A 6 -4.48 -12.64 16.98
CA LYS A 6 -4.81 -13.76 16.08
C LYS A 6 -6.24 -14.25 16.22
N ILE A 7 -6.70 -14.42 17.44
CA ILE A 7 -8.04 -14.99 17.72
C ILE A 7 -9.13 -14.00 17.32
N GLU A 8 -8.98 -12.74 17.69
CA GLU A 8 -9.95 -11.70 17.35
C GLU A 8 -9.97 -11.47 15.83
N LEU A 9 -8.82 -11.50 15.20
CA LEU A 9 -8.69 -11.35 13.75
C LEU A 9 -9.38 -12.51 13.02
N GLU A 10 -9.22 -13.75 13.48
CA GLU A 10 -9.90 -14.91 12.91
C GLU A 10 -11.41 -14.79 12.99
N LYS A 11 -11.93 -14.34 14.13
CA LYS A 11 -13.38 -14.13 14.30
C LYS A 11 -13.91 -13.06 13.36
N ALA A 12 -13.22 -11.93 13.27
CA ALA A 12 -13.63 -10.84 12.40
C ALA A 12 -13.55 -11.24 10.93
N ALA A 13 -12.50 -11.94 10.52
CA ALA A 13 -12.36 -12.44 9.16
C ALA A 13 -13.50 -13.39 8.79
N LYS A 14 -13.83 -14.31 9.66
CA LYS A 14 -14.91 -15.26 9.43
C LYS A 14 -16.26 -14.55 9.27
N GLN A 15 -16.54 -13.56 10.11
CA GLN A 15 -17.76 -12.76 10.00
C GLN A 15 -17.84 -11.98 8.70
N ALA A 16 -16.69 -11.52 8.20
CA ALA A 16 -16.61 -10.79 6.95
C ALA A 16 -16.52 -11.69 5.71
N GLY A 17 -16.42 -13.01 5.88
CA GLY A 17 -16.31 -13.96 4.78
C GLY A 17 -14.91 -14.10 4.20
N PHE A 18 -13.88 -13.75 4.96
CA PHE A 18 -12.48 -13.82 4.51
C PHE A 18 -11.69 -14.89 5.26
N VAL A 19 -10.62 -15.35 4.62
CA VAL A 19 -9.54 -16.05 5.31
C VAL A 19 -8.76 -15.04 6.15
N ARG A 20 -8.29 -15.44 7.33
CA ARG A 20 -7.60 -14.55 8.28
C ARG A 20 -6.47 -13.75 7.64
N ASP A 21 -5.57 -14.41 6.91
CA ASP A 21 -4.39 -13.74 6.35
C ASP A 21 -4.76 -12.73 5.26
N THR A 22 -5.77 -13.02 4.46
CA THR A 22 -6.31 -12.10 3.47
C THR A 22 -7.00 -10.92 4.14
N PHE A 23 -7.74 -11.17 5.19
CA PHE A 23 -8.40 -10.11 5.95
C PHE A 23 -7.40 -9.17 6.59
N GLU A 24 -6.31 -9.70 7.13
CA GLU A 24 -5.22 -8.88 7.67
C GLU A 24 -4.61 -8.00 6.59
N LYS A 25 -4.37 -8.53 5.38
CA LYS A 25 -3.89 -7.72 4.25
C LYS A 25 -4.81 -6.55 3.94
N VAL A 26 -6.11 -6.79 3.92
CA VAL A 26 -7.11 -5.73 3.68
C VAL A 26 -7.05 -4.66 4.77
N LEU A 27 -6.97 -5.06 6.03
CA LEU A 27 -6.89 -4.10 7.14
C LEU A 27 -5.60 -3.28 7.07
N ARG A 28 -4.48 -3.91 6.77
CA ARG A 28 -3.19 -3.22 6.64
C ARG A 28 -3.19 -2.24 5.47
N LEU A 29 -3.77 -2.64 4.34
CA LEU A 29 -3.95 -1.76 3.20
C LEU A 29 -4.79 -0.55 3.56
N LYS A 30 -5.90 -0.78 4.27
CA LYS A 30 -6.79 0.29 4.72
C LYS A 30 -6.06 1.32 5.59
N GLU A 31 -5.18 0.86 6.47
CA GLU A 31 -4.37 1.74 7.32
C GLU A 31 -3.39 2.58 6.50
N VAL A 32 -2.74 1.98 5.50
CA VAL A 32 -1.83 2.71 4.62
C VAL A 32 -2.58 3.77 3.82
N LEU A 33 -3.73 3.41 3.26
CA LEU A 33 -4.57 4.36 2.52
C LEU A 33 -5.07 5.50 3.40
N LYS A 34 -5.41 5.20 4.64
CA LYS A 34 -5.82 6.21 5.62
C LYS A 34 -4.68 7.18 5.91
N TYR A 35 -3.46 6.69 6.06
CA TYR A 35 -2.28 7.53 6.23
C TYR A 35 -2.09 8.46 5.04
N ILE A 36 -2.10 7.91 3.81
CA ILE A 36 -1.93 8.69 2.58
C ILE A 36 -2.99 9.79 2.49
N ASN A 37 -4.23 9.46 2.80
CA ASN A 37 -5.34 10.42 2.73
C ASN A 37 -5.29 11.47 3.84
N SER A 38 -4.65 11.17 4.97
CA SER A 38 -4.53 12.10 6.09
C SER A 38 -3.35 13.07 5.96
N ASP A 39 -2.37 12.75 5.13
CA ASP A 39 -1.21 13.60 4.90
C ASP A 39 -1.48 14.53 3.73
N ALA A 40 -1.39 15.85 3.96
CA ALA A 40 -1.73 16.85 2.94
C ALA A 40 -0.85 16.73 1.70
N TYR A 41 0.46 16.52 1.88
CA TYR A 41 1.40 16.41 0.78
C TYR A 41 1.09 15.18 -0.09
N LEU A 42 0.91 14.02 0.54
CA LEU A 42 0.61 12.79 -0.19
C LEU A 42 -0.75 12.87 -0.88
N ARG A 43 -1.75 13.39 -0.19
CA ARG A 43 -3.11 13.52 -0.75
C ARG A 43 -3.14 14.43 -1.98
N GLU A 44 -2.37 15.50 -1.96
CA GLU A 44 -2.32 16.46 -3.08
C GLU A 44 -1.58 15.93 -4.30
N HIS A 45 -0.65 14.99 -4.10
CA HIS A 45 0.22 14.51 -5.18
C HIS A 45 -0.15 13.12 -5.68
N LEU A 46 -0.99 12.38 -4.96
CA LEU A 46 -1.31 11.00 -5.28
C LEU A 46 -2.80 10.78 -5.47
N ALA A 47 -3.14 9.94 -6.43
CA ALA A 47 -4.49 9.41 -6.59
C ALA A 47 -4.43 7.89 -6.56
N LEU A 48 -5.36 7.30 -5.83
CA LEU A 48 -5.51 5.85 -5.81
C LEU A 48 -6.20 5.39 -7.08
N LYS A 49 -5.62 4.43 -7.76
CA LYS A 49 -6.25 3.82 -8.92
C LYS A 49 -7.46 3.01 -8.49
N GLY A 50 -8.63 3.27 -9.13
CA GLY A 50 -9.95 2.90 -8.61
C GLY A 50 -10.22 1.42 -8.37
N GLY A 51 -9.46 0.50 -8.97
CA GLY A 51 -9.70 -0.93 -8.84
C GLY A 51 -9.47 -1.48 -7.43
N THR A 52 -8.50 -0.97 -6.71
CA THR A 52 -8.17 -1.45 -5.36
C THR A 52 -9.25 -1.07 -4.35
N ALA A 53 -9.72 0.15 -4.39
CA ALA A 53 -10.78 0.61 -3.50
C ALA A 53 -12.09 -0.16 -3.71
N ILE A 54 -12.42 -0.47 -4.96
CA ILE A 54 -13.60 -1.23 -5.32
C ILE A 54 -13.52 -2.66 -4.78
N ASN A 55 -12.38 -3.32 -4.94
CA ASN A 55 -12.20 -4.69 -4.46
C ASN A 55 -12.31 -4.81 -2.94
N MET A 56 -11.89 -3.78 -2.21
CA MET A 56 -11.99 -3.77 -0.76
C MET A 56 -13.42 -3.67 -0.25
N THR A 57 -14.30 -3.00 -0.99
CA THR A 57 -15.65 -2.67 -0.51
C THR A 57 -16.75 -3.58 -1.04
N ILE A 58 -16.56 -4.18 -2.22
CA ILE A 58 -17.65 -4.86 -2.93
C ILE A 58 -17.43 -6.37 -3.06
N PHE A 59 -16.20 -6.81 -3.21
CA PHE A 59 -15.94 -8.20 -3.53
C PHE A 59 -15.23 -8.95 -2.41
N ASN A 60 -15.92 -9.92 -1.83
CA ASN A 60 -15.36 -10.93 -0.96
C ASN A 60 -14.63 -12.00 -1.80
N LEU A 61 -13.68 -11.57 -2.61
CA LEU A 61 -12.95 -12.53 -3.41
C LEU A 61 -11.85 -13.19 -2.57
N PRO A 62 -11.78 -14.54 -2.57
CA PRO A 62 -10.75 -15.25 -1.82
C PRO A 62 -9.33 -14.98 -2.33
N ARG A 63 -9.22 -14.28 -3.45
CA ARG A 63 -7.95 -13.85 -4.04
C ARG A 63 -7.88 -12.33 -4.14
N LEU A 64 -7.89 -11.66 -3.03
CA LEU A 64 -7.54 -10.26 -3.07
C LEU A 64 -6.02 -10.17 -3.19
N SER A 65 -5.54 -9.92 -4.41
CA SER A 65 -4.22 -9.37 -4.55
C SER A 65 -4.33 -7.93 -4.07
N VAL A 66 -3.82 -7.70 -2.88
CA VAL A 66 -4.00 -6.43 -2.21
C VAL A 66 -2.80 -5.58 -2.54
N ASP A 67 -2.81 -5.02 -3.74
CA ASP A 67 -1.79 -4.08 -4.19
C ASP A 67 -2.31 -2.66 -4.09
N ILE A 68 -1.44 -1.75 -3.68
CA ILE A 68 -1.74 -0.33 -3.73
C ILE A 68 -1.19 0.22 -5.04
N ASP A 69 -2.07 0.70 -5.90
CA ASP A 69 -1.70 1.40 -7.12
C ASP A 69 -1.96 2.90 -6.95
N LEU A 70 -0.89 3.67 -6.99
CA LEU A 70 -0.95 5.12 -6.84
C LEU A 70 -0.48 5.80 -8.12
N ASP A 71 -1.19 6.83 -8.53
CA ASP A 71 -0.79 7.69 -9.65
C ASP A 71 -0.30 9.04 -9.11
N PHE A 72 0.86 9.45 -9.61
CA PHE A 72 1.36 10.81 -9.37
C PHE A 72 0.55 11.76 -10.27
N THR A 73 -0.27 12.63 -9.66
CA THR A 73 -1.26 13.42 -10.38
C THR A 73 -0.75 14.76 -10.95
N PRO A 74 0.22 15.46 -10.33
CA PRO A 74 0.63 16.74 -10.85
C PRO A 74 1.30 16.64 -12.23
N ASN A 75 1.03 17.62 -13.07
CA ASN A 75 1.65 17.71 -14.38
C ASN A 75 2.84 18.67 -14.30
N LEU A 76 3.99 18.12 -13.98
CA LEU A 76 5.22 18.87 -13.76
C LEU A 76 6.30 18.48 -14.78
N SER A 77 7.40 19.24 -14.79
CA SER A 77 8.58 18.87 -15.56
C SER A 77 9.10 17.51 -15.11
N LYS A 78 9.89 16.87 -15.95
CA LYS A 78 10.51 15.59 -15.63
C LYS A 78 11.33 15.65 -14.34
N ASP A 79 12.13 16.70 -14.18
CA ASP A 79 13.00 16.86 -13.01
C ASP A 79 12.19 17.09 -11.74
N ASP A 80 11.16 17.93 -11.79
CA ASP A 80 10.29 18.19 -10.65
C ASP A 80 9.48 16.94 -10.29
N THR A 81 9.00 16.22 -11.27
CA THR A 81 8.29 14.95 -11.06
C THR A 81 9.18 13.94 -10.34
N GLN A 82 10.42 13.79 -10.78
CA GLN A 82 11.36 12.86 -10.15
C GLN A 82 11.70 13.26 -8.72
N MET A 83 11.87 14.56 -8.48
CA MET A 83 12.13 15.08 -7.14
C MET A 83 10.97 14.77 -6.17
N HIS A 84 9.75 15.03 -6.61
CA HIS A 84 8.57 14.73 -5.79
C HIS A 84 8.36 13.24 -5.58
N ARG A 85 8.58 12.43 -6.60
CA ARG A 85 8.48 10.97 -6.47
C ARG A 85 9.47 10.43 -5.46
N LYS A 86 10.70 10.94 -5.48
CA LYS A 86 11.72 10.56 -4.50
C LYS A 86 11.29 10.92 -3.08
N GLN A 87 10.77 12.12 -2.91
CA GLN A 87 10.29 12.60 -1.60
C GLN A 87 9.10 11.77 -1.09
N ILE A 88 8.15 11.48 -1.98
CA ILE A 88 6.99 10.62 -1.67
C ILE A 88 7.46 9.21 -1.27
N THR A 89 8.39 8.66 -2.03
CA THR A 89 8.98 7.34 -1.77
C THR A 89 9.62 7.29 -0.39
N GLU A 90 10.43 8.28 -0.05
CA GLU A 90 11.07 8.36 1.26
C GLU A 90 10.05 8.45 2.39
N GLN A 91 9.01 9.25 2.21
CA GLN A 91 7.96 9.43 3.22
C GLN A 91 7.14 8.15 3.41
N LEU A 92 6.77 7.48 2.33
CA LEU A 92 6.02 6.21 2.40
C LEU A 92 6.86 5.10 3.03
N CYS A 93 8.13 4.99 2.63
CA CYS A 93 9.02 3.99 3.20
C CYS A 93 9.25 4.21 4.69
N GLU A 94 9.43 5.46 5.10
CA GLU A 94 9.58 5.81 6.52
C GLU A 94 8.35 5.40 7.32
N TYR A 95 7.15 5.74 6.83
CA TYR A 95 5.91 5.33 7.46
C TYR A 95 5.79 3.82 7.58
N MET A 96 6.09 3.09 6.51
CA MET A 96 5.99 1.63 6.48
C MET A 96 6.99 1.00 7.46
N GLU A 97 8.21 1.48 7.49
CA GLU A 97 9.22 0.96 8.42
C GLU A 97 8.86 1.24 9.88
N GLU A 98 8.35 2.43 10.18
CA GLU A 98 7.85 2.76 11.51
C GLU A 98 6.64 1.91 11.92
N SER A 99 5.87 1.46 10.94
CA SER A 99 4.70 0.60 11.15
C SER A 99 5.04 -0.89 11.24
N GLY A 100 6.32 -1.24 11.20
CA GLY A 100 6.79 -2.62 11.39
C GLY A 100 7.00 -3.41 10.11
N TYR A 101 7.02 -2.74 8.97
CA TYR A 101 7.32 -3.38 7.68
C TYR A 101 8.80 -3.30 7.36
N TYR A 102 9.27 -4.26 6.57
CA TYR A 102 10.64 -4.27 6.04
C TYR A 102 10.58 -4.09 4.53
N ARG A 103 11.34 -3.14 4.00
CA ARG A 103 11.44 -2.97 2.56
C ARG A 103 12.33 -4.07 1.98
N SER A 104 11.80 -4.78 0.99
CA SER A 104 12.54 -5.83 0.31
C SER A 104 13.57 -5.24 -0.66
N GLU A 105 14.70 -5.93 -0.80
CA GLU A 105 15.69 -5.64 -1.83
C GLU A 105 15.14 -5.86 -3.25
N SER A 106 14.04 -6.58 -3.37
CA SER A 106 13.35 -6.77 -4.65
C SER A 106 12.55 -5.56 -5.10
N SER A 107 12.49 -4.50 -4.31
CA SER A 107 11.87 -3.23 -4.72
C SER A 107 12.59 -2.67 -5.94
N ARG A 108 11.82 -2.14 -6.90
CA ARG A 108 12.34 -1.65 -8.17
C ARG A 108 11.94 -0.20 -8.42
N TYR A 109 12.86 0.55 -8.98
CA TYR A 109 12.66 1.96 -9.29
C TYR A 109 12.99 2.21 -10.75
N SER A 110 12.08 2.89 -11.45
CA SER A 110 12.27 3.22 -12.85
C SER A 110 11.76 4.62 -13.15
N HIS A 111 11.87 5.08 -14.41
CA HIS A 111 11.40 6.40 -14.83
C HIS A 111 9.92 6.65 -14.60
N SER A 112 9.09 5.62 -14.83
CA SER A 112 7.64 5.76 -14.84
C SER A 112 6.95 4.99 -13.72
N LEU A 113 7.68 4.10 -13.04
CA LEU A 113 7.09 3.22 -12.05
C LEU A 113 8.09 2.91 -10.95
N ASP A 114 7.70 3.18 -9.71
CA ASP A 114 8.37 2.66 -8.54
C ASP A 114 7.51 1.55 -7.95
N ALA A 115 8.12 0.39 -7.76
CA ALA A 115 7.46 -0.76 -7.18
C ALA A 115 8.12 -1.12 -5.85
N PHE A 116 7.35 -1.01 -4.78
CA PHE A 116 7.84 -1.28 -3.42
C PHE A 116 7.29 -2.59 -2.93
N LEU A 117 8.19 -3.42 -2.44
CA LEU A 117 7.85 -4.68 -1.82
C LEU A 117 8.15 -4.59 -0.34
N PHE A 118 7.11 -4.63 0.48
CA PHE A 118 7.24 -4.61 1.93
C PHE A 118 6.89 -5.96 2.52
N LEU A 119 7.71 -6.41 3.45
CA LEU A 119 7.53 -7.66 4.16
C LEU A 119 7.03 -7.40 5.57
N TYR A 120 6.15 -8.26 6.06
CA TYR A 120 5.71 -8.21 7.44
C TYR A 120 5.41 -9.63 7.93
N GLN A 121 5.41 -9.79 9.25
CA GLN A 121 4.97 -11.02 9.88
C GLN A 121 3.48 -10.88 10.21
N ASN A 122 2.65 -11.75 9.66
CA ASN A 122 1.22 -11.68 9.90
C ASN A 122 0.84 -12.25 11.27
N ALA A 123 -0.43 -12.10 11.67
CA ALA A 123 -0.92 -12.56 12.96
C ALA A 123 -0.80 -14.08 13.13
N GLY A 124 -0.79 -14.81 12.04
CA GLY A 124 -0.57 -16.26 12.03
C GLY A 124 0.87 -16.69 12.21
N GLY A 125 1.80 -15.73 12.27
CA GLY A 125 3.23 -16.01 12.40
C GLY A 125 3.94 -16.28 11.08
N ASN A 126 3.27 -16.07 9.95
CA ASN A 126 3.84 -16.30 8.63
C ASN A 126 4.33 -15.01 7.99
N ARG A 127 5.31 -15.15 7.11
CA ARG A 127 5.82 -14.02 6.32
C ARG A 127 4.81 -13.67 5.24
N ALA A 128 4.50 -12.38 5.13
CA ALA A 128 3.57 -11.87 4.14
C ALA A 128 4.17 -10.68 3.40
N VAL A 129 3.59 -10.35 2.25
CA VAL A 129 4.10 -9.33 1.33
C VAL A 129 3.01 -8.32 1.04
N SER A 130 3.39 -7.04 1.03
CA SER A 130 2.55 -5.95 0.57
C SER A 130 3.22 -5.25 -0.61
N TYR A 131 2.49 -5.08 -1.69
CA TYR A 131 2.98 -4.40 -2.90
C TYR A 131 2.41 -2.99 -2.99
N THR A 132 3.26 -2.03 -3.30
CA THR A 132 2.85 -0.67 -3.60
C THR A 132 3.48 -0.23 -4.91
N HIS A 133 2.68 0.26 -5.83
CA HIS A 133 3.13 0.80 -7.10
C HIS A 133 2.85 2.29 -7.15
N LEU A 134 3.88 3.07 -7.51
CA LEU A 134 3.76 4.50 -7.74
C LEU A 134 4.07 4.77 -9.20
N ARG A 135 3.06 5.18 -9.96
CA ARG A 135 3.19 5.47 -11.40
C ARG A 135 3.26 6.97 -11.61
N ALA A 136 4.15 7.38 -12.49
CA ALA A 136 4.22 8.75 -12.97
C ALA A 136 3.78 8.80 -14.43
N HIS A 137 3.16 9.93 -14.81
CA HIS A 137 2.89 10.19 -16.22
C HIS A 137 4.19 10.36 -16.99
N GLU A 138 4.22 9.83 -18.23
CA GLU A 138 5.30 10.15 -19.12
C GLU A 138 5.23 11.64 -19.44
N THR A 139 6.27 12.34 -19.10
CA THR A 139 6.42 13.75 -19.49
C THR A 139 6.76 13.82 -20.96
N ARG A 140 5.92 14.47 -21.68
CA ARG A 140 6.14 14.74 -23.09
C ARG A 140 7.07 15.91 -23.27
#